data_ee836f9ac7c9aa20034f0b470c7cbf83
#
_entry.id   ee836f9ac7c9aa20034f0b470c7cbf83
#
_cell.length_a   1.000
_cell.length_b   1.000
_cell.length_c   1.000
_cell.angle_alpha   90.00
_cell.angle_beta   90.00
_cell.angle_gamma   90.00
#
_symmetry.space_group_name_H-M   'P 1'
#
loop_
_entity.id
_entity.type
_entity.pdbx_description
1 polymer ?
#
loop_
_entity_poly.entity_id
_entity_poly.type
_entity_poly.pdbx_seq_one_letter_code
_entity_poly.pdbx_strand_id
1 'polypeptide(L)'
;SAGGLTSVAADTTPQLGGNLDVNSNDIVSVSNGNINLLPNGSGKVIMDGNGSSGGVSITDGLIDIRTGTGEVTKVKFYCESSNAHAQTLQAQPHSASSSAVLTLPINTGTLIGSGDTGTLPLAAIDIDGGSDIGEAIVSDDLLIVDNGAGGTNRKATIGRLLTFVQANIDDPTALAIALG
;
A
#
# COMPACT_ATOMS: atom_id res chain seq x y z
N SER A 1 -49.68 -19.23 29.61
CA SER A 1 -49.04 -19.12 28.29
C SER A 1 -48.28 -17.80 28.25
N ALA A 2 -46.98 -17.85 28.11
CA ALA A 2 -46.21 -16.68 27.80
C ALA A 2 -46.71 -16.15 26.43
N GLY A 3 -47.38 -15.01 26.43
CA GLY A 3 -47.82 -14.36 25.19
C GLY A 3 -46.59 -14.04 24.38
N GLY A 4 -46.37 -14.78 23.27
CA GLY A 4 -45.35 -14.45 22.32
C GLY A 4 -45.64 -13.08 21.76
N LEU A 5 -44.63 -12.24 21.64
CA LEU A 5 -44.73 -10.95 20.96
C LEU A 5 -45.21 -11.21 19.53
N THR A 6 -46.37 -10.65 19.17
CA THR A 6 -46.91 -10.74 17.81
C THR A 6 -46.09 -9.91 16.82
N SER A 7 -45.31 -8.95 17.31
CA SER A 7 -44.40 -8.13 16.52
C SER A 7 -43.42 -7.38 17.44
N VAL A 8 -42.14 -7.34 17.08
CA VAL A 8 -41.13 -6.50 17.74
C VAL A 8 -41.36 -5.01 17.48
N ALA A 9 -42.14 -4.68 16.43
CA ALA A 9 -42.45 -3.29 16.05
C ALA A 9 -43.32 -2.55 17.08
N ALA A 10 -44.01 -3.27 17.98
CA ALA A 10 -44.82 -2.68 19.05
C ALA A 10 -43.98 -2.34 20.30
N ASP A 11 -42.73 -2.82 20.41
CA ASP A 11 -41.83 -2.55 21.51
C ASP A 11 -40.94 -1.34 21.14
N THR A 12 -41.07 -0.26 21.86
CA THR A 12 -40.27 0.97 21.64
C THR A 12 -38.87 0.88 22.24
N THR A 13 -38.57 -0.13 23.06
CA THR A 13 -37.29 -0.37 23.71
C THR A 13 -36.91 -1.85 23.74
N PRO A 14 -36.90 -2.52 22.57
CA PRO A 14 -36.67 -3.95 22.53
C PRO A 14 -35.29 -4.32 23.07
N GLN A 15 -35.25 -5.24 24.06
CA GLN A 15 -34.01 -5.74 24.62
C GLN A 15 -33.94 -7.25 24.39
N LEU A 16 -32.80 -7.75 23.90
CA LEU A 16 -32.54 -9.15 23.74
C LEU A 16 -31.84 -9.69 25.01
N GLY A 17 -32.43 -10.68 25.66
CA GLY A 17 -31.84 -11.36 26.80
C GLY A 17 -30.71 -12.33 26.44
N GLY A 18 -30.39 -12.46 25.14
CA GLY A 18 -29.37 -13.35 24.60
C GLY A 18 -29.00 -12.91 23.17
N ASN A 19 -28.27 -13.77 22.47
CA ASN A 19 -27.87 -13.51 21.07
C ASN A 19 -29.09 -13.48 20.15
N LEU A 20 -29.06 -12.61 19.13
CA LEU A 20 -30.02 -12.66 18.04
C LEU A 20 -29.59 -13.74 17.05
N ASP A 21 -30.38 -14.81 16.95
CA ASP A 21 -30.28 -15.81 15.88
C ASP A 21 -31.25 -15.41 14.78
N VAL A 22 -30.73 -15.05 13.61
CA VAL A 22 -31.53 -14.66 12.43
C VAL A 22 -32.01 -15.88 11.61
N ASN A 23 -31.67 -17.11 12.03
CA ASN A 23 -32.16 -18.36 11.42
C ASN A 23 -32.03 -18.37 9.87
N SER A 24 -30.83 -18.08 9.37
CA SER A 24 -30.53 -18.02 7.93
C SER A 24 -31.22 -16.88 7.15
N ASN A 25 -31.81 -15.91 7.83
CA ASN A 25 -32.32 -14.69 7.21
C ASN A 25 -31.30 -13.54 7.33
N ASP A 26 -31.49 -12.50 6.53
CA ASP A 26 -30.64 -11.32 6.55
C ASP A 26 -31.16 -10.25 7.54
N ILE A 27 -30.25 -9.40 7.99
CA ILE A 27 -30.59 -8.13 8.65
C ILE A 27 -30.61 -7.07 7.54
N VAL A 28 -31.81 -6.57 7.22
CA VAL A 28 -32.02 -5.62 6.11
C VAL A 28 -32.69 -4.35 6.59
N SER A 29 -32.47 -3.25 5.87
CA SER A 29 -33.24 -2.02 6.00
C SER A 29 -34.18 -1.84 4.79
N VAL A 30 -35.16 -0.95 4.90
CA VAL A 30 -36.08 -0.59 3.83
C VAL A 30 -35.92 0.90 3.50
N SER A 31 -36.39 1.32 2.31
CA SER A 31 -36.46 2.72 1.90
C SER A 31 -35.11 3.45 1.98
N ASN A 32 -34.02 2.80 1.58
CA ASN A 32 -32.65 3.32 1.66
C ASN A 32 -32.16 3.70 3.07
N GLY A 33 -32.75 3.12 4.12
CA GLY A 33 -32.31 3.32 5.49
C GLY A 33 -30.96 2.66 5.76
N ASN A 34 -30.19 3.20 6.69
CA ASN A 34 -28.92 2.60 7.15
C ASN A 34 -29.18 1.43 8.12
N ILE A 35 -28.28 0.47 8.16
CA ILE A 35 -28.14 -0.47 9.27
C ILE A 35 -27.00 0.05 10.14
N ASN A 36 -27.31 0.60 11.31
CA ASN A 36 -26.35 1.14 12.25
C ASN A 36 -26.00 0.09 13.30
N LEU A 37 -24.72 -0.31 13.36
CA LEU A 37 -24.16 -1.15 14.41
C LEU A 37 -23.32 -0.25 15.31
N LEU A 38 -23.92 0.19 16.43
CA LEU A 38 -23.35 1.22 17.31
C LEU A 38 -23.01 0.62 18.68
N PRO A 39 -21.83 0.02 18.86
CA PRO A 39 -21.37 -0.41 20.17
C PRO A 39 -21.29 0.75 21.16
N ASN A 40 -21.55 0.49 22.42
CA ASN A 40 -21.47 1.50 23.48
C ASN A 40 -20.05 1.61 24.03
N GLY A 41 -19.62 2.84 24.34
CA GLY A 41 -18.31 3.13 24.94
C GLY A 41 -17.15 2.64 24.08
N SER A 42 -16.26 1.82 24.66
CA SER A 42 -15.11 1.22 23.97
C SER A 42 -15.42 -0.09 23.24
N GLY A 43 -16.70 -0.40 23.06
CA GLY A 43 -17.13 -1.60 22.31
C GLY A 43 -16.70 -1.55 20.86
N LYS A 44 -16.67 -2.72 20.19
CA LYS A 44 -16.27 -2.90 18.80
C LYS A 44 -17.33 -3.66 18.03
N VAL A 45 -17.45 -3.42 16.73
CA VAL A 45 -18.08 -4.35 15.79
C VAL A 45 -17.05 -5.43 15.45
N ILE A 46 -17.33 -6.69 15.73
CA ILE A 46 -16.44 -7.83 15.46
C ILE A 46 -17.11 -8.73 14.44
N MET A 47 -16.39 -9.05 13.37
CA MET A 47 -16.86 -9.95 12.31
C MET A 47 -15.87 -11.11 12.17
N ASP A 48 -16.41 -12.34 12.09
CA ASP A 48 -15.65 -13.58 11.85
C ASP A 48 -14.47 -13.75 12.83
N GLY A 49 -14.78 -13.75 14.13
CA GLY A 49 -13.76 -13.98 15.16
C GLY A 49 -14.15 -13.46 16.53
N ASN A 50 -13.18 -13.36 17.42
CA ASN A 50 -13.38 -12.89 18.79
C ASN A 50 -12.71 -11.53 19.08
N GLY A 51 -12.16 -10.88 18.06
CA GLY A 51 -11.47 -9.59 18.18
C GLY A 51 -10.06 -9.64 18.82
N SER A 52 -9.59 -10.83 19.24
CA SER A 52 -8.25 -11.02 19.81
C SER A 52 -7.37 -11.92 18.96
N SER A 53 -7.88 -13.08 18.54
CA SER A 53 -7.12 -14.09 17.81
C SER A 53 -7.55 -14.29 16.38
N GLY A 54 -8.54 -13.54 15.89
CA GLY A 54 -8.98 -13.62 14.49
C GLY A 54 -10.12 -12.65 14.20
N GLY A 55 -10.43 -12.50 12.90
CA GLY A 55 -11.51 -11.70 12.40
C GLY A 55 -11.16 -10.24 12.14
N VAL A 56 -12.18 -9.46 11.81
CA VAL A 56 -12.11 -8.01 11.59
C VAL A 56 -12.82 -7.29 12.72
N SER A 57 -12.19 -6.32 13.34
CA SER A 57 -12.83 -5.42 14.28
C SER A 57 -12.76 -3.97 13.81
N ILE A 58 -13.86 -3.24 14.02
CA ILE A 58 -13.98 -1.82 13.66
C ILE A 58 -14.25 -1.03 14.93
N THR A 59 -13.42 -0.03 15.21
CA THR A 59 -13.55 0.83 16.38
C THR A 59 -12.83 2.15 16.14
N ASP A 60 -13.44 3.26 16.54
CA ASP A 60 -12.83 4.60 16.61
C ASP A 60 -11.89 4.94 15.43
N GLY A 61 -12.35 4.70 14.20
CA GLY A 61 -11.60 4.97 12.98
C GLY A 61 -10.53 3.93 12.61
N LEU A 62 -10.41 2.83 13.37
CA LEU A 62 -9.49 1.73 13.09
C LEU A 62 -10.23 0.50 12.55
N ILE A 63 -9.69 -0.08 11.47
CA ILE A 63 -10.00 -1.44 11.01
C ILE A 63 -8.81 -2.33 11.40
N ASP A 64 -9.01 -3.23 12.34
CA ASP A 64 -7.99 -4.19 12.81
C ASP A 64 -8.33 -5.58 12.26
N ILE A 65 -7.44 -6.14 11.46
CA ILE A 65 -7.61 -7.43 10.79
C ILE A 65 -6.61 -8.42 11.35
N ARG A 66 -7.11 -9.54 11.90
CA ARG A 66 -6.28 -10.59 12.49
C ARG A 66 -6.65 -11.95 11.92
N THR A 67 -5.69 -12.87 11.88
CA THR A 67 -5.96 -14.28 11.56
C THR A 67 -5.80 -15.13 12.79
N GLY A 68 -6.64 -16.16 12.92
CA GLY A 68 -6.50 -17.19 13.95
C GLY A 68 -5.78 -18.45 13.46
N THR A 69 -5.31 -18.46 12.18
CA THR A 69 -4.82 -19.67 11.50
C THR A 69 -3.30 -19.70 11.33
N GLY A 70 -2.59 -18.65 11.72
CA GLY A 70 -1.14 -18.52 11.51
C GLY A 70 -0.75 -17.99 10.13
N GLU A 71 -1.71 -17.75 9.23
CA GLU A 71 -1.49 -17.09 7.96
C GLU A 71 -1.37 -15.57 8.13
N VAL A 72 -0.72 -14.89 7.19
CA VAL A 72 -0.67 -13.42 7.17
C VAL A 72 -2.02 -12.83 6.76
N THR A 73 -2.35 -11.65 7.30
CA THR A 73 -3.56 -10.90 6.94
C THR A 73 -3.45 -10.29 5.55
N LYS A 74 -4.58 -10.18 4.85
CA LYS A 74 -4.67 -9.69 3.47
C LYS A 74 -5.93 -8.88 3.25
N VAL A 75 -5.82 -7.84 2.41
CA VAL A 75 -6.97 -7.12 1.82
C VAL A 75 -6.88 -7.27 0.31
N LYS A 76 -7.96 -7.69 -0.35
CA LYS A 76 -8.02 -7.87 -1.80
C LYS A 76 -8.94 -6.86 -2.44
N PHE A 77 -8.49 -6.24 -3.51
CA PHE A 77 -9.27 -5.37 -4.39
C PHE A 77 -9.39 -6.04 -5.76
N TYR A 78 -10.61 -6.30 -6.18
CA TYR A 78 -10.88 -6.94 -7.46
C TYR A 78 -11.12 -5.92 -8.56
N CYS A 79 -10.79 -6.29 -9.80
CA CYS A 79 -11.12 -5.49 -10.97
C CYS A 79 -12.63 -5.50 -11.24
N GLU A 80 -13.09 -4.54 -12.05
CA GLU A 80 -14.52 -4.31 -12.38
C GLU A 80 -15.11 -5.39 -13.29
N SER A 81 -14.29 -6.15 -13.99
CA SER A 81 -14.75 -7.15 -14.95
C SER A 81 -14.71 -8.56 -14.36
N SER A 82 -15.88 -9.07 -13.99
CA SER A 82 -16.09 -10.45 -13.52
C SER A 82 -15.23 -10.87 -12.33
N ASN A 83 -14.64 -9.92 -11.60
CA ASN A 83 -13.70 -10.18 -10.51
C ASN A 83 -12.54 -11.13 -10.91
N ALA A 84 -12.07 -11.02 -12.15
CA ALA A 84 -11.09 -11.95 -12.71
C ALA A 84 -9.67 -11.76 -12.12
N HIS A 85 -9.34 -10.53 -11.70
CA HIS A 85 -8.01 -10.16 -11.20
C HIS A 85 -8.13 -9.42 -9.87
N ALA A 86 -7.21 -9.70 -8.95
CA ALA A 86 -7.16 -9.03 -7.66
C ALA A 86 -5.75 -8.48 -7.36
N GLN A 87 -5.70 -7.23 -6.90
CA GLN A 87 -4.53 -6.69 -6.19
C GLN A 87 -4.68 -7.02 -4.71
N THR A 88 -3.58 -7.37 -4.06
CA THR A 88 -3.58 -7.77 -2.65
C THR A 88 -2.59 -6.92 -1.85
N LEU A 89 -3.08 -6.28 -0.80
CA LEU A 89 -2.23 -5.77 0.27
C LEU A 89 -2.07 -6.87 1.32
N GLN A 90 -0.83 -7.19 1.69
CA GLN A 90 -0.51 -8.29 2.57
C GLN A 90 0.47 -7.85 3.65
N ALA A 91 0.21 -8.28 4.89
CA ALA A 91 1.17 -8.09 5.98
C ALA A 91 2.43 -8.92 5.75
N GLN A 92 3.56 -8.46 6.30
CA GLN A 92 4.80 -9.25 6.33
C GLN A 92 4.62 -10.49 7.23
N PRO A 93 5.33 -11.60 6.94
CA PRO A 93 5.31 -12.77 7.81
C PRO A 93 5.96 -12.46 9.16
N HIS A 94 5.59 -13.23 10.20
CA HIS A 94 6.11 -13.05 11.56
C HIS A 94 7.65 -13.03 11.61
N SER A 95 8.31 -13.83 10.79
CA SER A 95 9.78 -13.90 10.70
C SER A 95 10.44 -12.58 10.29
N ALA A 96 9.72 -11.68 9.64
CA ALA A 96 10.23 -10.35 9.30
C ALA A 96 10.29 -9.39 10.50
N SER A 97 9.60 -9.71 11.61
CA SER A 97 9.54 -8.90 12.84
C SER A 97 9.26 -7.42 12.58
N SER A 98 8.41 -7.12 11.57
CA SER A 98 8.14 -5.75 11.12
C SER A 98 6.91 -5.16 11.80
N SER A 99 7.05 -3.94 12.31
CA SER A 99 5.94 -3.08 12.75
C SER A 99 5.90 -1.78 11.94
N ALA A 100 6.34 -1.83 10.68
CA ALA A 100 6.43 -0.69 9.80
C ALA A 100 5.04 -0.09 9.50
N VAL A 101 5.00 1.23 9.37
CA VAL A 101 3.81 2.00 8.98
C VAL A 101 4.02 2.54 7.57
N LEU A 102 3.07 2.30 6.68
CA LEU A 102 3.00 2.94 5.38
C LEU A 102 2.08 4.16 5.47
N THR A 103 2.69 5.35 5.41
CA THR A 103 1.93 6.60 5.33
C THR A 103 1.58 6.88 3.86
N LEU A 104 0.30 7.10 3.58
CA LEU A 104 -0.15 7.46 2.24
C LEU A 104 0.32 8.87 1.86
N PRO A 105 0.65 9.12 0.58
CA PRO A 105 1.07 10.43 0.12
C PRO A 105 -0.06 11.47 0.26
N ILE A 106 0.30 12.73 0.50
CA ILE A 106 -0.66 13.84 0.58
C ILE A 106 -1.22 14.27 -0.78
N ASN A 107 -0.51 13.96 -1.86
CA ASN A 107 -0.93 14.28 -3.22
C ASN A 107 -1.52 13.06 -3.93
N THR A 108 -2.39 13.31 -4.89
CA THR A 108 -2.90 12.25 -5.76
C THR A 108 -1.77 11.61 -6.56
N GLY A 109 -1.71 10.29 -6.57
CA GLY A 109 -0.67 9.56 -7.28
C GLY A 109 -0.88 8.05 -7.23
N THR A 110 0.05 7.32 -7.81
CA THR A 110 0.09 5.86 -7.81
C THR A 110 1.13 5.38 -6.81
N LEU A 111 0.77 4.39 -5.98
CA LEU A 111 1.75 3.66 -5.18
C LEU A 111 2.57 2.77 -6.11
N ILE A 112 3.89 2.92 -6.08
CA ILE A 112 4.82 2.20 -6.94
C ILE A 112 5.41 1.03 -6.16
N GLY A 113 5.27 -0.16 -6.70
CA GLY A 113 5.89 -1.37 -6.18
C GLY A 113 7.27 -1.61 -6.78
N SER A 114 8.09 -2.45 -6.13
CA SER A 114 9.43 -2.80 -6.61
C SER A 114 9.44 -3.55 -7.96
N GLY A 115 8.28 -4.10 -8.37
CA GLY A 115 8.10 -4.75 -9.66
C GLY A 115 7.68 -3.82 -10.79
N ASP A 116 7.32 -2.56 -10.48
CA ASP A 116 6.92 -1.59 -11.49
C ASP A 116 8.14 -1.07 -12.25
N THR A 117 7.99 -0.94 -13.57
CA THR A 117 9.05 -0.44 -14.45
C THR A 117 8.53 0.75 -15.27
N GLY A 118 9.38 1.75 -15.46
CA GLY A 118 9.09 2.90 -16.33
C GLY A 118 8.05 3.90 -15.82
N THR A 119 7.61 3.79 -14.57
CA THR A 119 6.52 4.59 -14.02
C THR A 119 6.94 5.67 -13.04
N LEU A 120 8.16 5.62 -12.48
CA LEU A 120 8.65 6.65 -11.57
C LEU A 120 9.15 7.86 -12.37
N PRO A 121 8.45 9.02 -12.33
CA PRO A 121 8.93 10.21 -13.01
C PRO A 121 10.22 10.69 -12.36
N LEU A 122 11.15 11.19 -13.17
CA LEU A 122 12.44 11.71 -12.69
C LEU A 122 12.25 12.81 -11.63
N ALA A 123 11.21 13.62 -11.75
CA ALA A 123 10.85 14.65 -10.78
C ALA A 123 10.47 14.11 -9.38
N ALA A 124 10.20 12.81 -9.26
CA ALA A 124 9.93 12.16 -7.98
C ALA A 124 11.22 11.67 -7.27
N ILE A 125 12.36 11.81 -7.92
CA ILE A 125 13.68 11.48 -7.36
C ILE A 125 14.28 12.77 -6.81
N ASP A 126 14.33 12.90 -5.48
CA ASP A 126 14.99 14.01 -4.79
C ASP A 126 16.51 13.75 -4.74
N ILE A 127 17.23 14.26 -5.74
CA ILE A 127 18.68 14.11 -5.81
C ILE A 127 19.36 15.08 -4.82
N ASP A 128 18.80 16.27 -4.64
CA ASP A 128 19.35 17.30 -3.74
C ASP A 128 19.21 16.92 -2.26
N GLY A 129 18.17 16.16 -1.91
CA GLY A 129 18.00 15.58 -0.57
C GLY A 129 18.86 14.34 -0.28
N GLY A 130 19.65 13.87 -1.27
CA GLY A 130 20.56 12.75 -1.09
C GLY A 130 21.77 13.10 -0.21
N SER A 131 22.32 12.12 0.49
CA SER A 131 23.60 12.31 1.19
C SER A 131 24.74 12.42 0.19
N ASP A 132 25.70 13.30 0.48
CA ASP A 132 26.94 13.39 -0.27
C ASP A 132 27.69 12.04 -0.26
N ILE A 133 28.30 11.67 -1.37
CA ILE A 133 29.12 10.46 -1.48
C ILE A 133 30.28 10.45 -0.47
N GLY A 134 30.76 11.62 -0.05
CA GLY A 134 31.80 11.78 0.98
C GLY A 134 33.20 11.34 0.59
N GLU A 135 33.41 10.93 -0.66
CA GLU A 135 34.70 10.49 -1.21
C GLU A 135 34.86 10.89 -2.67
N ALA A 136 36.05 10.67 -3.23
CA ALA A 136 36.31 10.98 -4.64
C ALA A 136 35.55 10.01 -5.54
N ILE A 137 34.95 10.55 -6.63
CA ILE A 137 34.34 9.73 -7.68
C ILE A 137 35.42 8.88 -8.36
N VAL A 138 35.13 7.58 -8.50
CA VAL A 138 36.04 6.61 -9.16
C VAL A 138 35.40 5.98 -10.40
N SER A 139 36.20 5.29 -11.20
CA SER A 139 35.77 4.72 -12.49
C SER A 139 34.62 3.71 -12.38
N ASP A 140 34.50 3.05 -11.23
CA ASP A 140 33.49 2.01 -10.99
C ASP A 140 32.16 2.55 -10.46
N ASP A 141 32.10 3.83 -10.07
CA ASP A 141 30.87 4.49 -9.66
C ASP A 141 29.85 4.50 -10.79
N LEU A 142 28.57 4.51 -10.42
CA LEU A 142 27.45 4.32 -11.33
C LEU A 142 26.67 5.60 -11.60
N LEU A 143 26.31 5.79 -12.85
CA LEU A 143 25.36 6.78 -13.32
C LEU A 143 24.09 6.10 -13.84
N ILE A 144 22.96 6.78 -13.72
CA ILE A 144 21.72 6.40 -14.44
C ILE A 144 21.73 7.13 -15.77
N VAL A 145 21.57 6.38 -16.86
CA VAL A 145 21.53 6.91 -18.23
C VAL A 145 20.26 6.44 -18.91
N ASP A 146 19.52 7.36 -19.54
CA ASP A 146 18.46 7.00 -20.49
C ASP A 146 19.12 6.54 -21.81
N ASN A 147 18.83 5.31 -22.23
CA ASN A 147 19.43 4.70 -23.42
C ASN A 147 18.67 5.05 -24.72
N GLY A 148 18.32 6.33 -24.89
CA GLY A 148 17.73 6.87 -26.12
C GLY A 148 16.20 6.83 -26.16
N ALA A 149 15.63 7.34 -27.26
CA ALA A 149 14.18 7.49 -27.43
C ALA A 149 13.44 6.15 -27.37
N GLY A 150 12.54 6.02 -26.41
CA GLY A 150 11.83 4.75 -26.12
C GLY A 150 12.70 3.71 -25.40
N GLY A 151 13.89 4.11 -24.95
CA GLY A 151 14.80 3.28 -24.18
C GLY A 151 14.36 3.12 -22.73
N THR A 152 15.11 2.29 -22.04
CA THR A 152 14.97 2.09 -20.59
C THR A 152 16.16 2.72 -19.87
N ASN A 153 15.94 3.22 -18.68
CA ASN A 153 17.02 3.66 -17.81
C ASN A 153 18.02 2.52 -17.58
N ARG A 154 19.30 2.82 -17.76
CA ARG A 154 20.41 1.89 -17.60
C ARG A 154 21.43 2.46 -16.63
N LYS A 155 22.17 1.59 -15.96
CA LYS A 155 23.36 1.98 -15.24
C LYS A 155 24.56 2.02 -16.18
N ALA A 156 25.40 3.03 -16.06
CA ALA A 156 26.70 3.11 -16.70
C ALA A 156 27.76 3.45 -15.66
N THR A 157 28.99 2.97 -15.82
CA THR A 157 30.11 3.38 -14.96
C THR A 157 30.65 4.73 -15.39
N ILE A 158 31.23 5.47 -14.46
CA ILE A 158 31.99 6.71 -14.74
C ILE A 158 33.11 6.44 -15.75
N GLY A 159 33.77 5.27 -15.66
CA GLY A 159 34.77 4.86 -16.63
C GLY A 159 34.27 4.79 -18.07
N ARG A 160 33.01 4.38 -18.30
CA ARG A 160 32.39 4.43 -19.63
C ARG A 160 32.15 5.85 -20.11
N LEU A 161 31.70 6.73 -19.20
CA LEU A 161 31.56 8.16 -19.52
C LEU A 161 32.91 8.77 -19.87
N LEU A 162 33.95 8.48 -19.12
CA LEU A 162 35.31 8.95 -19.40
C LEU A 162 35.79 8.47 -20.76
N THR A 163 35.58 7.20 -21.11
CA THR A 163 35.94 6.68 -22.45
C THR A 163 35.20 7.42 -23.58
N PHE A 164 33.92 7.71 -23.40
CA PHE A 164 33.12 8.46 -24.36
C PHE A 164 33.67 9.88 -24.49
N VAL A 165 33.95 10.57 -23.40
CA VAL A 165 34.49 11.92 -23.37
C VAL A 165 35.85 11.98 -24.08
N GLN A 166 36.77 11.06 -23.75
CA GLN A 166 38.11 10.97 -24.38
C GLN A 166 38.05 10.70 -25.88
N ALA A 167 37.06 9.91 -26.33
CA ALA A 167 36.90 9.62 -27.76
C ALA A 167 36.29 10.79 -28.57
N ASN A 168 35.66 11.76 -27.90
CA ASN A 168 34.94 12.86 -28.56
C ASN A 168 35.50 14.26 -28.23
N ILE A 169 36.54 14.35 -27.40
CA ILE A 169 37.31 15.60 -27.23
C ILE A 169 38.41 15.59 -28.30
N ASP A 170 38.41 16.65 -29.12
CA ASP A 170 39.54 16.94 -29.99
C ASP A 170 40.85 17.00 -29.16
N ASP A 171 41.93 16.49 -29.72
CA ASP A 171 43.21 16.25 -29.05
C ASP A 171 43.55 17.38 -28.04
N PRO A 172 43.63 17.06 -26.73
CA PRO A 172 43.95 18.06 -25.70
C PRO A 172 45.28 18.78 -25.93
N THR A 173 46.21 18.11 -26.66
CA THR A 173 47.50 18.66 -27.08
C THR A 173 47.33 19.76 -28.07
N ALA A 174 46.41 19.61 -29.04
CA ALA A 174 46.11 20.67 -30.02
C ALA A 174 45.47 21.88 -29.35
N LEU A 175 44.58 21.67 -28.38
CA LEU A 175 43.98 22.76 -27.61
C LEU A 175 44.99 23.48 -26.72
N ALA A 176 45.89 22.76 -26.07
CA ALA A 176 46.98 23.35 -25.27
C ALA A 176 47.93 24.18 -26.11
N ILE A 177 48.27 23.74 -27.32
CA ILE A 177 49.10 24.48 -28.28
C ILE A 177 48.37 25.72 -28.80
N ALA A 178 47.05 25.66 -29.00
CA ALA A 178 46.24 26.79 -29.48
C ALA A 178 46.03 27.87 -28.40
N LEU A 179 46.15 27.53 -27.13
CA LEU A 179 45.99 28.44 -25.99
C LEU A 179 47.32 29.03 -25.48
N GLY A 180 48.46 28.67 -26.09
CA GLY A 180 49.79 29.22 -25.79
C GLY A 180 50.38 28.74 -24.52
#